data_8609a3418968e532149506e9c7d027e8
#
_entry.id   8609a3418968e532149506e9c7d027e8
#
_cell.length_a   1.000
_cell.length_b   1.000
_cell.length_c   1.000
_cell.angle_alpha   90.00
_cell.angle_beta   90.00
_cell.angle_gamma   90.00
#
_symmetry.space_group_name_H-M   'P 1'
#
loop_
_entity.id
_entity.type
_entity.pdbx_description
1 polymer ?
#
loop_
_entity_poly.entity_id
_entity_poly.type
_entity_poly.pdbx_seq_one_letter_code
_entity_poly.pdbx_strand_id
1 'polypeptide(L)'
;MRAIILNGHGGVDALEYVENFPNPECGKDDVVVRVKSTSLNYHDIFTRNGMPGIKISMPMICGLDVAGEIAEIGVNVSGWKIGERVLIDPRNRVEGGLVGETIHGGLAEYCRVKEHQLVSIPDGVSFDQASSLPVAYGTAHRMMMTIG
;
A
#
# COMPACT_ATOMS: atom_id res chain seq x y z
N MET A 1 -8.01 7.17 12.09
CA MET A 1 -8.54 6.18 11.13
C MET A 1 -8.54 4.77 11.73
N ARG A 2 -9.38 3.92 11.22
CA ARG A 2 -9.35 2.49 11.51
C ARG A 2 -8.19 1.84 10.77
N ALA A 3 -7.48 0.94 11.42
CA ALA A 3 -6.35 0.22 10.83
C ALA A 3 -6.14 -1.14 11.52
N ILE A 4 -5.46 -2.04 10.82
CA ILE A 4 -4.86 -3.23 11.42
C ILE A 4 -3.37 -2.98 11.51
N ILE A 5 -2.85 -2.94 12.71
CA ILE A 5 -1.45 -2.64 13.00
C ILE A 5 -0.69 -3.87 13.49
N LEU A 6 0.59 -3.88 13.20
CA LEU A 6 1.56 -4.85 13.70
C LEU A 6 2.46 -4.14 14.71
N ASN A 7 2.38 -4.52 15.99
CA ASN A 7 3.17 -3.94 17.08
C ASN A 7 4.50 -4.67 17.35
N GLY A 8 4.69 -5.82 16.74
CA GLY A 8 5.87 -6.67 16.83
C GLY A 8 5.70 -7.89 15.95
N HIS A 9 6.80 -8.56 15.63
CA HIS A 9 6.73 -9.79 14.82
C HIS A 9 6.13 -10.95 15.61
N GLY A 10 5.38 -11.82 14.91
CA GLY A 10 4.77 -12.99 15.54
C GLY A 10 3.67 -13.65 14.71
N GLY A 11 2.85 -14.44 15.41
CA GLY A 11 1.67 -15.09 14.85
C GLY A 11 0.55 -14.11 14.52
N VAL A 12 -0.65 -14.63 14.27
CA VAL A 12 -1.84 -13.82 13.98
C VAL A 12 -2.16 -12.84 15.12
N ASP A 13 -1.88 -13.23 16.35
CA ASP A 13 -2.11 -12.42 17.56
C ASP A 13 -1.23 -11.15 17.62
N ALA A 14 -0.21 -11.04 16.76
CA ALA A 14 0.58 -9.82 16.64
C ALA A 14 -0.15 -8.70 15.88
N LEU A 15 -1.24 -9.03 15.19
CA LEU A 15 -2.09 -8.07 14.49
C LEU A 15 -3.16 -7.53 15.44
N GLU A 16 -3.29 -6.21 15.49
CA GLU A 16 -4.26 -5.52 16.33
C GLU A 16 -5.15 -4.61 15.47
N TYR A 17 -6.47 -4.73 15.62
CA TYR A 17 -7.43 -3.77 15.05
C TYR A 17 -7.54 -2.57 15.96
N VAL A 18 -7.34 -1.37 15.41
CA VAL A 18 -7.46 -0.09 16.10
C VAL A 18 -8.39 0.85 15.35
N GLU A 19 -9.18 1.64 16.09
CA GLU A 19 -10.14 2.58 15.48
C GLU A 19 -9.60 4.01 15.34
N ASN A 20 -8.56 4.35 16.08
CA ASN A 20 -8.05 5.71 16.25
C ASN A 20 -6.57 5.87 15.91
N PHE A 21 -6.05 5.06 14.97
CA PHE A 21 -4.71 5.29 14.45
C PHE A 21 -4.64 6.68 13.77
N PRO A 22 -3.53 7.42 13.91
CA PRO A 22 -3.38 8.73 13.25
C PRO A 22 -3.61 8.63 11.73
N ASN A 23 -4.31 9.61 11.17
CA ASN A 23 -4.36 9.73 9.71
C ASN A 23 -2.96 10.09 9.18
N PRO A 24 -2.58 9.60 7.99
CA PRO A 24 -1.34 10.03 7.37
C PRO A 24 -1.40 11.53 7.02
N GLU A 25 -0.36 12.26 7.34
CA GLU A 25 -0.20 13.65 6.89
C GLU A 25 0.23 13.69 5.42
N CYS A 26 -0.46 14.47 4.60
CA CYS A 26 -0.11 14.67 3.20
C CYS A 26 1.06 15.66 3.09
N GLY A 27 2.27 15.16 2.87
CA GLY A 27 3.43 15.99 2.59
C GLY A 27 3.35 16.67 1.21
N LYS A 28 4.31 17.58 0.92
CA LYS A 28 4.28 18.36 -0.33
C LYS A 28 4.34 17.51 -1.60
N ASP A 29 5.01 16.35 -1.54
CA ASP A 29 5.24 15.44 -2.66
C ASP A 29 4.47 14.13 -2.51
N ASP A 30 3.48 14.09 -1.60
CA ASP A 30 2.72 12.90 -1.26
C ASP A 30 1.31 12.95 -1.84
N VAL A 31 0.72 11.76 -1.97
CA VAL A 31 -0.70 11.57 -2.23
C VAL A 31 -1.27 10.66 -1.14
N VAL A 32 -2.41 11.04 -0.58
CA VAL A 32 -3.17 10.20 0.34
C VAL A 32 -4.32 9.57 -0.42
N VAL A 33 -4.36 8.25 -0.42
CA VAL A 33 -5.41 7.45 -1.06
C VAL A 33 -6.36 6.94 0.01
N ARG A 34 -7.67 7.20 -0.15
CA ARG A 34 -8.73 6.53 0.60
C ARG A 34 -8.87 5.12 0.08
N VAL A 35 -8.51 4.14 0.89
CA VAL A 35 -8.52 2.73 0.52
C VAL A 35 -9.95 2.24 0.34
N LYS A 36 -10.23 1.60 -0.80
CA LYS A 36 -11.50 0.95 -1.11
C LYS A 36 -11.39 -0.56 -1.12
N SER A 37 -10.22 -1.07 -1.50
CA SER A 37 -9.92 -2.50 -1.51
C SER A 37 -8.43 -2.74 -1.30
N THR A 38 -8.12 -3.83 -0.65
CA THR A 38 -6.76 -4.34 -0.45
C THR A 38 -6.78 -5.86 -0.57
N SER A 39 -5.68 -6.46 -0.99
CA SER A 39 -5.53 -7.92 -1.01
C SER A 39 -4.35 -8.37 -0.16
N LEU A 40 -4.39 -9.63 0.28
CA LEU A 40 -3.34 -10.23 1.10
C LEU A 40 -2.41 -11.10 0.24
N ASN A 41 -1.13 -11.00 0.53
CA ASN A 41 -0.06 -11.75 -0.10
C ASN A 41 0.75 -12.54 0.92
N TYR A 42 1.51 -13.53 0.46
CA TYR A 42 2.50 -14.21 1.30
C TYR A 42 3.51 -13.24 1.90
N HIS A 43 3.78 -12.13 1.23
CA HIS A 43 4.67 -11.08 1.72
C HIS A 43 4.15 -10.46 3.02
N ASP A 44 2.86 -10.25 3.15
CA ASP A 44 2.25 -9.75 4.39
C ASP A 44 2.50 -10.71 5.57
N ILE A 45 2.48 -12.03 5.30
CA ILE A 45 2.80 -13.05 6.30
C ILE A 45 4.29 -12.98 6.68
N PHE A 46 5.18 -12.76 5.70
CA PHE A 46 6.61 -12.60 5.95
C PHE A 46 6.90 -11.34 6.77
N THR A 47 6.27 -10.21 6.42
CA THR A 47 6.35 -8.96 7.18
C THR A 47 5.91 -9.17 8.63
N ARG A 48 4.78 -9.84 8.84
CA ARG A 48 4.26 -10.14 10.17
C ARG A 48 5.22 -11.04 10.98
N ASN A 49 5.74 -12.09 10.38
CA ASN A 49 6.63 -13.06 11.05
C ASN A 49 8.04 -12.50 11.28
N GLY A 50 8.42 -11.47 10.54
CA GLY A 50 9.77 -10.94 10.50
C GLY A 50 10.63 -11.67 9.45
N MET A 51 11.36 -10.89 8.65
CA MET A 51 12.27 -11.40 7.63
C MET A 51 13.72 -11.09 8.01
N PRO A 52 14.64 -12.05 7.91
CA PRO A 52 16.07 -11.79 8.13
C PRO A 52 16.59 -10.65 7.24
N GLY A 53 17.27 -9.67 7.83
CA GLY A 53 17.86 -8.55 7.11
C GLY A 53 16.92 -7.40 6.78
N ILE A 54 15.63 -7.51 7.05
CA ILE A 54 14.66 -6.43 6.90
C ILE A 54 14.24 -5.91 8.26
N LYS A 55 14.53 -4.62 8.52
CA LYS A 55 14.13 -3.95 9.74
C LYS A 55 12.86 -3.15 9.51
N ILE A 56 11.80 -3.53 10.20
CA ILE A 56 10.49 -2.89 10.14
C ILE A 56 10.32 -2.01 11.37
N SER A 57 9.94 -0.75 11.16
CA SER A 57 9.59 0.17 12.25
C SER A 57 8.17 -0.12 12.73
N MET A 58 8.01 -0.35 14.03
CA MET A 58 6.71 -0.61 14.64
C MET A 58 6.14 0.65 15.32
N PRO A 59 4.83 0.85 15.37
CA PRO A 59 3.81 0.01 14.74
C PRO A 59 3.81 0.13 13.21
N MET A 60 3.47 -0.97 12.50
CA MET A 60 3.39 -1.02 11.05
C MET A 60 1.98 -1.41 10.60
N ILE A 61 1.44 -0.75 9.59
CA ILE A 61 0.23 -1.17 8.88
C ILE A 61 0.67 -2.01 7.69
N CYS A 62 0.28 -3.28 7.67
CA CYS A 62 0.55 -4.21 6.55
C CYS A 62 -0.41 -3.95 5.36
N GLY A 63 -0.32 -4.78 4.32
CA GLY A 63 -1.14 -4.69 3.10
C GLY A 63 -0.41 -3.99 1.97
N LEU A 64 0.14 -4.79 1.04
CA LEU A 64 0.92 -4.27 -0.08
C LEU A 64 0.03 -3.81 -1.24
N ASP A 65 -1.03 -4.53 -1.50
CA ASP A 65 -1.93 -4.30 -2.62
C ASP A 65 -3.04 -3.33 -2.22
N VAL A 66 -3.11 -2.18 -2.86
CA VAL A 66 -4.04 -1.11 -2.51
C VAL A 66 -4.68 -0.52 -3.74
N ALA A 67 -6.01 -0.45 -3.75
CA ALA A 67 -6.79 0.32 -4.72
C ALA A 67 -7.75 1.24 -3.99
N GLY A 68 -7.94 2.46 -4.53
CA GLY A 68 -8.79 3.43 -3.88
C GLY A 68 -8.98 4.71 -4.68
N GLU A 69 -9.40 5.75 -3.98
CA GLU A 69 -9.62 7.08 -4.53
C GLU A 69 -8.65 8.07 -3.89
N ILE A 70 -8.11 8.98 -4.68
CA ILE A 70 -7.26 10.06 -4.17
C ILE A 70 -8.09 10.96 -3.24
N ALA A 71 -7.65 11.08 -1.99
CA ALA A 71 -8.29 11.90 -0.97
C ALA A 71 -7.58 13.23 -0.76
N GLU A 72 -6.25 13.25 -0.82
CA GLU A 72 -5.43 14.46 -0.66
C GLU A 72 -4.23 14.43 -1.62
N ILE A 73 -3.80 15.61 -2.04
CA ILE A 73 -2.68 15.79 -2.98
C ILE A 73 -1.76 16.87 -2.46
N GLY A 74 -0.47 16.57 -2.36
CA GLY A 74 0.58 17.54 -2.01
C GLY A 74 0.80 18.61 -3.07
N VAL A 75 1.25 19.76 -2.64
CA VAL A 75 1.36 20.96 -3.51
C VAL A 75 2.31 20.82 -4.69
N ASN A 76 3.26 19.90 -4.63
CA ASN A 76 4.22 19.65 -5.71
C ASN A 76 3.77 18.54 -6.66
N VAL A 77 2.71 17.79 -6.32
CA VAL A 77 2.17 16.72 -7.15
C VAL A 77 1.36 17.29 -8.30
N SER A 78 1.55 16.77 -9.49
CA SER A 78 0.86 17.23 -10.71
C SER A 78 0.28 16.04 -11.49
N GLY A 79 -0.74 16.31 -12.30
CA GLY A 79 -1.33 15.29 -13.18
C GLY A 79 -2.40 14.40 -12.52
N TRP A 80 -2.67 14.57 -11.21
CA TRP A 80 -3.68 13.84 -10.48
C TRP A 80 -4.75 14.78 -9.90
N LYS A 81 -5.94 14.23 -9.64
CA LYS A 81 -7.07 14.97 -9.04
C LYS A 81 -7.68 14.19 -7.88
N ILE A 82 -8.20 14.93 -6.90
CA ILE A 82 -9.00 14.34 -5.82
C ILE A 82 -10.20 13.58 -6.43
N GLY A 83 -10.45 12.39 -5.92
CA GLY A 83 -11.51 11.48 -6.39
C GLY A 83 -11.09 10.57 -7.54
N GLU A 84 -9.92 10.74 -8.15
CA GLU A 84 -9.44 9.81 -9.17
C GLU A 84 -9.21 8.41 -8.58
N ARG A 85 -9.60 7.39 -9.37
CA ARG A 85 -9.49 5.98 -9.03
C ARG A 85 -8.09 5.48 -9.33
N VAL A 86 -7.40 4.98 -8.33
CA VAL A 86 -5.99 4.59 -8.45
C VAL A 86 -5.70 3.24 -7.83
N LEU A 87 -4.77 2.54 -8.46
CA LEU A 87 -4.04 1.39 -7.95
C LEU A 87 -2.65 1.87 -7.51
N ILE A 88 -2.12 1.31 -6.45
CA ILE A 88 -0.78 1.65 -5.94
C ILE A 88 0.24 0.59 -6.40
N ASP A 89 1.33 1.01 -7.06
CA ASP A 89 2.55 0.19 -7.13
C ASP A 89 3.16 0.18 -5.73
N PRO A 90 3.23 -0.98 -5.06
CA PRO A 90 3.69 -1.01 -3.68
C PRO A 90 5.16 -0.59 -3.52
N ARG A 91 5.93 -0.58 -4.61
CA ARG A 91 7.36 -0.28 -4.58
C ARG A 91 7.65 1.21 -4.81
N ASN A 92 8.19 1.88 -3.80
CA ASN A 92 8.76 3.21 -3.99
C ASN A 92 10.15 3.09 -4.65
N ARG A 93 10.18 3.30 -5.97
CA ARG A 93 11.40 3.11 -6.79
C ARG A 93 12.38 4.27 -6.70
N VAL A 94 11.96 5.41 -6.18
CA VAL A 94 12.76 6.64 -6.11
C VAL A 94 13.46 6.75 -4.77
N GLU A 95 12.69 6.69 -3.66
CA GLU A 95 13.23 6.85 -2.32
C GLU A 95 13.54 5.51 -1.64
N GLY A 96 13.11 4.42 -2.25
CA GLY A 96 13.16 3.09 -1.64
C GLY A 96 11.98 2.83 -0.73
N GLY A 97 11.80 1.57 -0.35
CA GLY A 97 10.72 1.12 0.52
C GLY A 97 9.62 0.39 -0.21
N LEU A 98 8.81 -0.28 0.57
CA LEU A 98 7.70 -1.11 0.13
C LEU A 98 6.49 -0.83 1.01
N VAL A 99 5.36 -0.52 0.39
CA VAL A 99 4.06 -0.34 1.05
C VAL A 99 3.71 -1.64 1.81
N GLY A 100 3.26 -1.52 3.05
CA GLY A 100 2.95 -2.66 3.90
C GLY A 100 4.15 -3.35 4.56
N GLU A 101 5.38 -2.85 4.34
CA GLU A 101 6.60 -3.40 4.94
C GLU A 101 7.45 -2.31 5.62
N THR A 102 7.92 -1.34 4.86
CA THR A 102 8.73 -0.21 5.35
C THR A 102 7.99 1.13 5.27
N ILE A 103 6.88 1.13 4.56
CA ILE A 103 5.92 2.22 4.46
C ILE A 103 4.58 1.66 4.90
N HIS A 104 3.78 2.43 5.65
CA HIS A 104 2.44 1.99 6.06
C HIS A 104 1.60 1.58 4.87
N GLY A 105 0.93 0.43 4.97
CA GLY A 105 0.19 -0.21 3.90
C GLY A 105 -1.31 0.02 3.91
N GLY A 106 -2.01 -0.84 3.17
CA GLY A 106 -3.43 -0.71 2.83
C GLY A 106 -4.42 -1.35 3.81
N LEU A 107 -3.96 -2.02 4.88
CA LEU A 107 -4.88 -2.52 5.93
C LEU A 107 -5.34 -1.37 6.84
N ALA A 108 -5.76 -0.25 6.24
CA ALA A 108 -6.24 0.97 6.88
C ALA A 108 -7.21 1.74 5.98
N GLU A 109 -7.86 2.77 6.50
CA GLU A 109 -8.77 3.62 5.70
C GLU A 109 -8.03 4.52 4.71
N TYR A 110 -6.77 4.87 5.00
CA TYR A 110 -5.95 5.73 4.16
C TYR A 110 -4.52 5.20 4.05
N CYS A 111 -3.94 5.35 2.85
CA CYS A 111 -2.56 4.99 2.54
C CYS A 111 -1.86 6.18 1.88
N ARG A 112 -0.67 6.55 2.38
CA ARG A 112 0.14 7.64 1.82
C ARG A 112 1.25 7.08 0.95
N VAL A 113 1.37 7.60 -0.26
CA VAL A 113 2.35 7.19 -1.27
C VAL A 113 2.87 8.38 -2.06
N LYS A 114 3.83 8.16 -2.94
CA LYS A 114 4.31 9.14 -3.92
C LYS A 114 3.54 9.05 -5.23
N GLU A 115 3.48 10.16 -5.98
CA GLU A 115 2.74 10.19 -7.25
C GLU A 115 3.17 9.13 -8.25
N HIS A 116 4.48 8.80 -8.32
CA HIS A 116 5.01 7.79 -9.24
C HIS A 116 4.59 6.34 -8.92
N GLN A 117 3.99 6.12 -7.75
CA GLN A 117 3.41 4.83 -7.36
C GLN A 117 1.96 4.68 -7.81
N LEU A 118 1.34 5.73 -8.33
CA LEU A 118 -0.05 5.70 -8.73
C LEU A 118 -0.22 5.21 -10.17
N VAL A 119 -1.22 4.34 -10.35
CA VAL A 119 -1.65 3.84 -11.65
C VAL A 119 -3.15 4.08 -11.76
N SER A 120 -3.61 4.75 -12.81
CA SER A 120 -5.03 4.99 -13.04
C SER A 120 -5.78 3.67 -13.24
N ILE A 121 -6.93 3.53 -12.59
CA ILE A 121 -7.83 2.38 -12.78
C ILE A 121 -8.84 2.73 -13.89
N PRO A 122 -8.86 1.99 -15.02
CA PRO A 122 -9.81 2.23 -16.09
C PRO A 122 -11.27 2.08 -15.64
N ASP A 123 -12.17 2.76 -16.37
CA ASP A 123 -13.60 2.54 -16.20
C ASP A 123 -13.96 1.07 -16.45
N GLY A 124 -14.88 0.53 -15.62
CA GLY A 124 -15.32 -0.86 -15.71
C GLY A 124 -14.48 -1.85 -14.93
N VAL A 125 -13.29 -1.47 -14.42
CA VAL A 125 -12.49 -2.29 -13.49
C VAL A 125 -12.87 -1.93 -12.05
N SER A 126 -13.26 -2.90 -11.23
CA SER A 126 -13.57 -2.66 -9.81
C SER A 126 -12.29 -2.45 -8.99
N PHE A 127 -12.43 -1.86 -7.79
CA PHE A 127 -11.29 -1.74 -6.85
C PHE A 127 -10.78 -3.12 -6.42
N ASP A 128 -11.66 -4.10 -6.27
CA ASP A 128 -11.27 -5.47 -5.90
C ASP A 128 -10.45 -6.14 -7.00
N GLN A 129 -10.85 -5.97 -8.26
CA GLN A 129 -10.07 -6.45 -9.39
C GLN A 129 -8.71 -5.75 -9.45
N ALA A 130 -8.68 -4.43 -9.30
CA ALA A 130 -7.44 -3.66 -9.33
C ALA A 130 -6.50 -4.06 -8.20
N SER A 131 -6.98 -4.12 -6.95
CA SER A 131 -6.13 -4.45 -5.79
C SER A 131 -5.59 -5.89 -5.80
N SER A 132 -6.15 -6.79 -6.60
CA SER A 132 -5.63 -8.16 -6.74
C SER A 132 -4.40 -8.29 -7.65
N LEU A 133 -4.01 -7.22 -8.35
CA LEU A 133 -3.00 -7.29 -9.42
C LEU A 133 -1.54 -7.04 -8.96
N PRO A 134 -1.21 -6.06 -8.08
CA PRO A 134 0.15 -5.53 -7.99
C PRO A 134 1.20 -6.59 -7.64
N VAL A 135 1.07 -7.26 -6.52
CA VAL A 135 2.11 -8.20 -6.09
C VAL A 135 2.06 -9.51 -6.88
N ALA A 136 0.90 -10.18 -6.91
CA ALA A 136 0.80 -11.51 -7.50
C ALA A 136 0.98 -11.47 -9.02
N TYR A 137 0.16 -10.70 -9.72
CA TYR A 137 0.20 -10.63 -11.19
C TYR A 137 1.39 -9.83 -11.70
N GLY A 138 1.77 -8.74 -11.03
CA GLY A 138 2.95 -7.97 -11.37
C GLY A 138 4.23 -8.80 -11.27
N THR A 139 4.34 -9.64 -10.25
CA THR A 139 5.46 -10.58 -10.09
C THR A 139 5.45 -11.64 -11.19
N ALA A 140 4.31 -12.29 -11.43
CA ALA A 140 4.19 -13.30 -12.48
C ALA A 140 4.50 -12.72 -13.87
N HIS A 141 3.96 -11.56 -14.19
CA HIS A 141 4.24 -10.86 -15.45
C HIS A 141 5.74 -10.58 -15.61
N ARG A 142 6.39 -10.03 -14.58
CA ARG A 142 7.82 -9.76 -14.60
C ARG A 142 8.64 -11.04 -14.83
N MET A 143 8.29 -12.13 -14.15
CA MET A 143 9.01 -13.41 -14.32
C MET A 143 8.90 -13.93 -15.76
N MET A 144 7.72 -13.87 -16.36
CA MET A 144 7.49 -14.36 -17.71
C MET A 144 8.13 -13.45 -18.80
N MET A 145 8.07 -12.12 -18.61
CA MET A 145 8.46 -11.17 -19.67
C MET A 145 9.93 -10.70 -19.57
N THR A 146 10.57 -10.84 -18.40
CA THR A 146 11.90 -10.25 -18.18
C THR A 146 12.95 -11.30 -17.83
N ILE A 147 12.55 -12.46 -17.31
CA ILE A 147 13.47 -13.49 -16.82
C ILE A 147 13.29 -14.80 -17.60
N GLY A 148 12.16 -14.93 -18.35
CA GLY A 148 11.84 -16.09 -19.19
C GLY A 148 12.60 -16.13 -20.50
#